data_4e05c8432594d7bceab4449cd6bc2664
#
_entry.id   4e05c8432594d7bceab4449cd6bc2664
#
_cell.length_a   1.000
_cell.length_b   1.000
_cell.length_c   1.000
_cell.angle_alpha   90.00
_cell.angle_beta   90.00
_cell.angle_gamma   90.00
#
_symmetry.space_group_name_H-M   'P 1'
#
loop_
_entity.id
_entity.type
_entity.pdbx_description
1 polymer ?
#
loop_
_entity_poly.entity_id
_entity_poly.type
_entity_poly.pdbx_seq_one_letter_code
_entity_poly.pdbx_strand_id
1 'polypeptide(L)'
;IDKQYNFLILRMRGVDAIDATAMHNFEAMYEECRQKHVQVIFSHVNDQPLSVMEKAGFVDLVGREFFCDHIDDALALAKSLEEFVQETNFKRQAKRIKAEKEVSKEEKIEEKTGEKENTENQ
;
A
#
# COMPACT_ATOMS: atom_id res chain seq x y z
N ILE A 1 1.95 -10.52 -11.29
CA ILE A 1 2.43 -10.90 -9.98
C ILE A 1 1.71 -10.07 -8.92
N ASP A 2 1.12 -10.75 -7.98
CA ASP A 2 0.26 -10.11 -7.00
C ASP A 2 1.06 -9.33 -6.00
N LYS A 3 0.82 -8.03 -5.95
CA LYS A 3 1.36 -7.20 -4.89
C LYS A 3 0.55 -7.46 -3.63
N GLN A 4 1.17 -8.08 -2.66
CA GLN A 4 0.59 -8.22 -1.34
C GLN A 4 0.83 -6.94 -0.56
N TYR A 5 -0.24 -6.36 -0.05
CA TYR A 5 -0.15 -5.27 0.90
C TYR A 5 0.04 -5.83 2.30
N ASN A 6 1.03 -5.30 2.98
CA ASN A 6 1.24 -5.58 4.39
C ASN A 6 0.87 -4.34 5.20
N PHE A 7 0.59 -4.54 6.48
CA PHE A 7 0.25 -3.48 7.39
C PHE A 7 1.20 -3.49 8.57
N LEU A 8 1.65 -2.29 8.96
CA LEU A 8 2.47 -2.10 10.14
C LEU A 8 1.69 -1.22 11.11
N ILE A 9 1.33 -1.78 12.26
CA ILE A 9 0.64 -1.03 13.30
C ILE A 9 1.66 -0.61 14.33
N LEU A 10 1.81 0.70 14.51
CA LEU A 10 2.70 1.29 15.51
C LEU A 10 1.87 1.71 16.73
N ARG A 11 2.10 1.02 17.84
CA ARG A 11 1.46 1.33 19.12
C ARG A 11 2.26 2.41 19.81
N MET A 12 1.70 3.61 19.86
CA MET A 12 2.38 4.79 20.36
C MET A 12 2.05 5.15 21.81
N ARG A 13 1.25 4.33 22.46
CA ARG A 13 0.75 4.61 23.83
C ARG A 13 1.85 4.93 24.83
N GLY A 14 2.98 4.22 24.75
CA GLY A 14 4.11 4.44 25.66
C GLY A 14 5.05 5.58 25.27
N VAL A 15 4.77 6.30 24.20
CA VAL A 15 5.60 7.38 23.70
C VAL A 15 4.99 8.72 24.13
N ASP A 16 5.56 9.35 25.14
CA ASP A 16 5.03 10.60 25.69
C ASP A 16 5.48 11.83 24.91
N ALA A 17 6.65 11.77 24.31
CA ALA A 17 7.21 12.90 23.57
C ALA A 17 8.15 12.41 22.47
N ILE A 18 8.19 13.15 21.38
CA ILE A 18 9.16 12.96 20.30
C ILE A 18 9.85 14.29 19.99
N ASP A 19 11.09 14.22 19.54
CA ASP A 19 11.87 15.37 19.09
C ASP A 19 11.94 15.42 17.55
N ALA A 20 12.65 16.42 17.02
CA ALA A 20 12.81 16.60 15.58
C ALA A 20 13.53 15.41 14.93
N THR A 21 14.49 14.81 15.62
CA THR A 21 15.19 13.63 15.12
C THR A 21 14.26 12.43 14.99
N ALA A 22 13.44 12.19 16.01
CA ALA A 22 12.44 11.13 15.98
C ALA A 22 11.42 11.37 14.84
N MET A 23 10.96 12.62 14.67
CA MET A 23 10.05 12.97 13.59
C MET A 23 10.65 12.67 12.22
N HIS A 24 11.90 13.04 12.04
CA HIS A 24 12.62 12.75 10.80
C HIS A 24 12.72 11.24 10.54
N ASN A 25 12.97 10.45 11.57
CA ASN A 25 13.01 8.99 11.47
C ASN A 25 11.66 8.41 11.11
N PHE A 26 10.57 8.95 11.64
CA PHE A 26 9.21 8.53 11.25
C PHE A 26 8.94 8.81 9.77
N GLU A 27 9.34 9.96 9.28
CA GLU A 27 9.18 10.30 7.87
C GLU A 27 9.96 9.34 6.96
N ALA A 28 11.21 9.04 7.32
CA ALA A 28 12.05 8.09 6.57
C ALA A 28 11.46 6.68 6.58
N MET A 29 10.99 6.22 7.73
CA MET A 29 10.35 4.91 7.89
C MET A 29 9.08 4.83 7.04
N TYR A 30 8.25 5.87 7.07
CA TYR A 30 7.04 5.92 6.30
C TYR A 30 7.30 5.82 4.79
N GLU A 31 8.29 6.57 4.30
CA GLU A 31 8.66 6.53 2.89
C GLU A 31 9.17 5.16 2.47
N GLU A 32 9.96 4.51 3.32
CA GLU A 32 10.42 3.15 3.07
C GLU A 32 9.25 2.16 3.03
N CYS A 33 8.31 2.26 3.97
CA CYS A 33 7.11 1.44 3.99
C CYS A 33 6.26 1.65 2.75
N ARG A 34 6.11 2.90 2.32
CA ARG A 34 5.36 3.24 1.11
C ARG A 34 5.95 2.58 -0.12
N GLN A 35 7.26 2.61 -0.27
CA GLN A 35 7.95 1.96 -1.40
C GLN A 35 7.77 0.45 -1.40
N LYS A 36 7.65 -0.15 -0.23
CA LYS A 36 7.45 -1.60 -0.05
C LYS A 36 5.98 -2.02 -0.02
N HIS A 37 5.06 -1.10 -0.27
CA HIS A 37 3.61 -1.33 -0.18
C HIS A 37 3.17 -1.79 1.20
N VAL A 38 3.75 -1.20 2.23
CA VAL A 38 3.38 -1.40 3.63
C VAL A 38 2.58 -0.18 4.07
N GLN A 39 1.33 -0.39 4.47
CA GLN A 39 0.51 0.67 5.05
C GLN A 39 0.78 0.79 6.54
N VAL A 40 1.17 1.97 6.98
CA VAL A 40 1.42 2.24 8.40
C VAL A 40 0.13 2.76 9.05
N ILE A 41 -0.20 2.20 10.19
CA ILE A 41 -1.33 2.63 11.01
C ILE A 41 -0.80 2.94 12.40
N PHE A 42 -1.14 4.11 12.92
CA PHE A 42 -0.74 4.55 14.26
C PHE A 42 -1.87 4.31 15.24
N SER A 43 -1.54 3.82 16.42
CA SER A 43 -2.50 3.56 17.50
C SER A 43 -2.10 4.37 18.73
N HIS A 44 -3.05 5.12 19.27
CA HIS A 44 -2.91 5.88 20.51
C HIS A 44 -1.70 6.82 20.50
N VAL A 45 -1.70 7.79 19.61
CA VAL A 45 -0.66 8.82 19.58
C VAL A 45 -1.01 9.89 20.61
N ASN A 46 -0.12 10.07 21.58
CA ASN A 46 -0.31 11.07 22.65
C ASN A 46 -0.20 12.49 22.10
N ASP A 47 -0.64 13.46 22.90
CA ASP A 47 -0.80 14.85 22.44
C ASP A 47 0.48 15.49 21.93
N GLN A 48 1.62 15.30 22.60
CA GLN A 48 2.88 15.92 22.18
C GLN A 48 3.39 15.30 20.88
N PRO A 49 3.51 13.95 20.74
CA PRO A 49 3.87 13.36 19.46
C PRO A 49 2.90 13.74 18.33
N LEU A 50 1.62 13.76 18.60
CA LEU A 50 0.61 14.14 17.59
C LEU A 50 0.81 15.59 17.14
N SER A 51 1.03 16.50 18.07
CA SER A 51 1.29 17.91 17.75
C SER A 51 2.52 18.08 16.86
N VAL A 52 3.61 17.37 17.16
CA VAL A 52 4.82 17.38 16.31
C VAL A 52 4.53 16.84 14.92
N MET A 53 3.81 15.73 14.85
CA MET A 53 3.45 15.10 13.58
C MET A 53 2.53 16.00 12.73
N GLU A 54 1.57 16.66 13.36
CA GLU A 54 0.67 17.60 12.67
C GLU A 54 1.44 18.80 12.11
N LYS A 55 2.29 19.40 12.91
CA LYS A 55 3.11 20.56 12.50
C LYS A 55 4.09 20.22 11.37
N ALA A 56 4.57 19.00 11.34
CA ALA A 56 5.45 18.52 10.28
C ALA A 56 4.69 18.14 9.00
N GLY A 57 3.35 18.19 9.01
CA GLY A 57 2.53 17.73 7.88
C GLY A 57 2.45 16.22 7.73
N PHE A 58 2.96 15.48 8.70
CA PHE A 58 3.04 14.02 8.63
C PHE A 58 1.68 13.34 8.76
N VAL A 59 0.79 13.92 9.58
CA VAL A 59 -0.57 13.36 9.74
C VAL A 59 -1.34 13.43 8.42
N ASP A 60 -1.22 14.54 7.71
CA ASP A 60 -1.87 14.69 6.41
C ASP A 60 -1.20 13.84 5.32
N LEU A 61 0.13 13.67 5.40
CA LEU A 61 0.87 12.81 4.49
C LEU A 61 0.46 11.35 4.59
N VAL A 62 0.36 10.82 5.80
CA VAL A 62 -0.05 9.43 6.07
C VAL A 62 -1.55 9.27 5.83
N GLY A 63 -2.33 10.24 6.27
CA GLY A 63 -3.79 10.23 6.27
C GLY A 63 -4.34 10.12 7.68
N ARG A 64 -5.27 11.00 8.02
CA ARG A 64 -5.84 11.05 9.38
C ARG A 64 -6.58 9.77 9.75
N GLU A 65 -7.14 9.10 8.77
CA GLU A 65 -7.84 7.82 8.95
C GLU A 65 -6.93 6.70 9.48
N PHE A 66 -5.61 6.85 9.32
CA PHE A 66 -4.63 5.87 9.79
C PHE A 66 -4.09 6.18 11.19
N PHE A 67 -4.66 7.18 11.86
CA PHE A 67 -4.37 7.52 13.26
C PHE A 67 -5.56 7.12 14.11
N CYS A 68 -5.49 5.96 14.74
CA CYS A 68 -6.58 5.39 15.54
C CYS A 68 -6.36 5.66 17.02
N ASP A 69 -7.44 5.83 17.78
CA ASP A 69 -7.37 6.09 19.21
C ASP A 69 -6.98 4.85 20.01
N HIS A 70 -7.38 3.68 19.54
CA HIS A 70 -7.16 2.41 20.21
C HIS A 70 -6.61 1.35 19.28
N ILE A 71 -5.86 0.40 19.85
CA ILE A 71 -5.27 -0.70 19.10
C ILE A 71 -6.36 -1.55 18.41
N ASP A 72 -7.50 -1.72 19.04
CA ASP A 72 -8.59 -2.51 18.44
C ASP A 72 -9.12 -1.86 17.17
N ASP A 73 -9.20 -0.53 17.14
CA ASP A 73 -9.60 0.22 15.96
C ASP A 73 -8.57 0.09 14.84
N ALA A 74 -7.28 0.12 15.19
CA ALA A 74 -6.21 -0.06 14.24
C ALA A 74 -6.22 -1.47 13.63
N LEU A 75 -6.45 -2.49 14.45
CA LEU A 75 -6.56 -3.88 13.99
C LEU A 75 -7.78 -4.07 13.09
N ALA A 76 -8.91 -3.48 13.45
CA ALA A 76 -10.13 -3.53 12.64
C ALA A 76 -9.93 -2.84 11.29
N LEU A 77 -9.27 -1.69 11.29
CA LEU A 77 -8.95 -0.96 10.06
C LEU A 77 -8.03 -1.77 9.15
N ALA A 78 -6.97 -2.34 9.70
CA ALA A 78 -6.04 -3.18 8.94
C ALA A 78 -6.76 -4.37 8.29
N LYS A 79 -7.62 -5.03 9.05
CA LYS A 79 -8.41 -6.15 8.55
C LYS A 79 -9.34 -5.74 7.41
N SER A 80 -10.05 -4.63 7.56
CA SER A 80 -10.94 -4.11 6.52
C SER A 80 -10.18 -3.77 5.23
N LEU A 81 -9.01 -3.13 5.36
CA LEU A 81 -8.17 -2.77 4.23
C LEU A 81 -7.59 -4.00 3.54
N GLU A 82 -7.19 -5.01 4.31
CA GLU A 82 -6.70 -6.27 3.77
C GLU A 82 -7.76 -6.97 2.92
N GLU A 83 -8.98 -7.06 3.43
CA GLU A 83 -10.12 -7.63 2.70
C GLU A 83 -10.40 -6.85 1.41
N PHE A 84 -10.37 -5.53 1.46
CA PHE A 84 -10.56 -4.66 0.30
C PHE A 84 -9.46 -4.87 -0.75
N VAL A 85 -8.20 -4.95 -0.32
CA VAL A 85 -7.06 -5.17 -1.21
C VAL A 85 -7.16 -6.55 -1.88
N GLN A 86 -7.49 -7.58 -1.13
CA GLN A 86 -7.67 -8.92 -1.66
C GLN A 86 -8.79 -8.97 -2.71
N GLU A 87 -9.91 -8.35 -2.45
CA GLU A 87 -11.02 -8.26 -3.39
C GLU A 87 -10.61 -7.52 -4.67
N THR A 88 -9.92 -6.40 -4.54
CA THR A 88 -9.44 -5.62 -5.66
C THR A 88 -8.43 -6.41 -6.50
N ASN A 89 -7.51 -7.11 -5.87
CA ASN A 89 -6.53 -7.96 -6.55
C ASN A 89 -7.21 -9.11 -7.29
N PHE A 90 -8.20 -9.72 -6.70
CA PHE A 90 -8.98 -10.77 -7.34
C PHE A 90 -9.67 -10.25 -8.61
N LYS A 91 -10.29 -9.08 -8.54
CA LYS A 91 -10.93 -8.45 -9.70
C LYS A 91 -9.92 -8.12 -10.80
N ARG A 92 -8.75 -7.63 -10.43
CA ARG A 92 -7.65 -7.34 -11.38
C ARG A 92 -7.15 -8.61 -12.05
N GLN A 93 -6.97 -9.69 -11.31
CA GLN A 93 -6.56 -10.98 -11.86
C GLN A 93 -7.60 -11.51 -12.85
N ALA A 94 -8.88 -11.45 -12.52
CA ALA A 94 -9.95 -11.88 -13.39
C ALA A 94 -9.94 -11.11 -14.71
N LYS A 95 -9.74 -9.79 -14.66
CA LYS A 95 -9.61 -8.94 -15.85
C LYS A 95 -8.36 -9.30 -16.66
N ARG A 96 -7.25 -9.56 -16.00
CA ARG A 96 -5.98 -9.93 -16.65
C ARG A 96 -6.14 -11.26 -17.40
N ILE A 97 -6.70 -12.26 -16.78
CA ILE A 97 -6.94 -13.57 -17.40
C ILE A 97 -7.82 -13.43 -18.64
N LYS A 98 -8.87 -12.62 -18.54
CA LYS A 98 -9.74 -12.33 -19.67
C LYS A 98 -9.00 -11.63 -20.81
N ALA A 99 -8.17 -10.63 -20.49
CA ALA A 99 -7.37 -9.91 -21.47
C ALA A 99 -6.33 -10.82 -22.13
N GLU A 100 -5.66 -11.68 -21.37
CA GLU A 100 -4.69 -12.65 -21.89
C GLU A 100 -5.37 -13.64 -22.86
N LYS A 101 -6.58 -14.08 -22.58
CA LYS A 101 -7.33 -14.96 -23.47
C LYS A 101 -7.69 -14.26 -24.78
N GLU A 102 -8.02 -12.99 -24.74
CA GLU A 102 -8.31 -12.18 -25.92
C GLU A 102 -7.07 -11.97 -26.77
N VAL A 103 -5.95 -11.64 -26.14
CA VAL A 103 -4.64 -11.48 -26.80
C VAL A 103 -4.19 -12.79 -27.44
N SER A 104 -4.35 -13.92 -26.77
CA SER A 104 -4.04 -15.25 -27.29
C SER A 104 -4.83 -15.57 -28.56
N LYS A 105 -6.07 -15.15 -28.64
CA LYS A 105 -6.90 -15.31 -29.84
C LYS A 105 -6.41 -14.45 -30.98
N GLU A 106 -6.02 -13.22 -30.71
CA GLU A 106 -5.46 -12.32 -31.71
C GLU A 106 -4.08 -12.80 -32.20
N GLU A 107 -3.23 -13.28 -31.34
CA GLU A 107 -1.94 -13.86 -31.72
C GLU A 107 -2.08 -15.07 -32.61
N LYS A 108 -3.04 -15.95 -32.37
CA LYS A 108 -3.31 -17.10 -33.23
C LYS A 108 -3.77 -16.68 -34.62
N ILE A 109 -4.45 -15.56 -34.75
CA ILE A 109 -4.86 -15.01 -36.03
C ILE A 109 -3.66 -14.40 -36.75
N GLU A 110 -2.78 -13.69 -36.04
CA GLU A 110 -1.56 -13.08 -36.58
C GLU A 110 -0.52 -14.12 -37.01
N GLU A 111 -0.35 -15.22 -36.30
CA GLU A 111 0.54 -16.32 -36.68
C GLU A 111 0.16 -16.94 -38.03
N LYS A 112 -1.09 -16.92 -38.42
CA LYS A 112 -1.53 -17.40 -39.73
C LYS A 112 -1.24 -16.42 -40.86
N THR A 113 -0.97 -15.14 -40.55
CA THR A 113 -0.83 -14.08 -41.55
C THR A 113 0.50 -13.35 -41.55
N GLY A 114 1.33 -13.46 -40.49
CA GLY A 114 2.54 -12.68 -40.37
C GLY A 114 3.65 -13.27 -39.52
N GLU A 115 3.93 -14.56 -39.68
CA GLU A 115 4.94 -15.29 -38.91
C GLU A 115 6.36 -14.68 -38.93
N LYS A 116 6.70 -13.91 -39.95
CA LYS A 116 8.06 -13.44 -40.18
C LYS A 116 8.41 -12.14 -39.48
N GLU A 117 7.44 -11.40 -38.99
CA GLU A 117 7.69 -10.11 -38.35
C GLU A 117 8.19 -10.23 -36.90
N ASN A 118 7.86 -11.31 -36.19
CA ASN A 118 8.24 -11.51 -34.78
C ASN A 118 9.68 -11.99 -34.58
N THR A 119 10.36 -12.46 -35.62
CA THR A 119 11.74 -12.95 -35.53
C THR A 119 12.78 -11.85 -35.69
N GLU A 120 12.43 -10.71 -36.24
CA GLU A 120 13.37 -9.60 -36.49
C GLU A 120 13.54 -8.66 -35.28
N ASN A 121 12.69 -8.73 -34.27
CA ASN A 121 12.71 -7.85 -33.11
C ASN A 121 13.34 -8.47 -31.85
N GLN A 122 14.04 -9.55 -32.00
CA GLN A 122 14.81 -10.15 -30.90
C GLN A 122 16.33 -9.78 -31.03
#